data_a7b575bf072cbf51ad31f32a5f2b52f3
#
_entry.id   a7b575bf072cbf51ad31f32a5f2b52f3
#
_cell.length_a   1.000
_cell.length_b   1.000
_cell.length_c   1.000
_cell.angle_alpha   90.00
_cell.angle_beta   90.00
_cell.angle_gamma   90.00
#
_symmetry.space_group_name_H-M   'P 1'
#
loop_
_entity.id
_entity.type
_entity.pdbx_description
1 polymer ?
#
loop_
_entity_poly.entity_id
_entity_poly.type
_entity_poly.pdbx_seq_one_letter_code
_entity_poly.pdbx_strand_id
1 'polypeptide(L)'
;RVIDLAGAYLMPGLINMHVHFCGSGKPVSAGDAGSLMKKLDNPVGRAIVRHILKGSAQQQLASGVTTVRGAGDPLLGDIAVRDAIDAGRAVGPRIVAPGTGITVPGGHGAGLFAQIATTPEEAAAQVRDLFAHRADVIKLFVTGGVFDAEKVGEPGVLRMSYDVAAAACAQAHQLGLPVMAHVESSEG
;
A
#
# COMPACT_ATOMS: atom_id res chain seq x y z
N ARG A 1 -28.58 25.06 -11.02
CA ARG A 1 -27.81 24.84 -12.25
C ARG A 1 -28.22 23.49 -12.81
N VAL A 2 -28.61 23.43 -14.07
CA VAL A 2 -28.91 22.20 -14.78
C VAL A 2 -27.69 21.87 -15.64
N ILE A 3 -27.29 20.58 -15.67
CA ILE A 3 -26.21 20.07 -16.51
C ILE A 3 -26.86 19.05 -17.46
N ASP A 4 -26.89 19.38 -18.75
CA ASP A 4 -27.33 18.46 -19.79
C ASP A 4 -26.23 17.48 -20.10
N LEU A 5 -26.51 16.18 -19.97
CA LEU A 5 -25.56 15.09 -20.25
C LEU A 5 -25.61 14.62 -21.71
N ALA A 6 -26.40 15.25 -22.56
CA ALA A 6 -26.53 14.92 -23.98
C ALA A 6 -26.77 13.40 -24.24
N GLY A 7 -27.58 12.75 -23.39
CA GLY A 7 -27.91 11.33 -23.47
C GLY A 7 -26.89 10.40 -22.79
N ALA A 8 -25.82 10.92 -22.17
CA ALA A 8 -24.90 10.10 -21.40
C ALA A 8 -25.52 9.67 -20.04
N TYR A 9 -25.02 8.56 -19.52
CA TYR A 9 -25.41 8.04 -18.20
C TYR A 9 -24.53 8.61 -17.11
N LEU A 10 -25.12 8.91 -15.95
CA LEU A 10 -24.41 9.30 -14.74
C LEU A 10 -24.42 8.14 -13.73
N MET A 11 -23.29 7.84 -13.17
CA MET A 11 -23.14 6.86 -12.09
C MET A 11 -22.23 7.40 -11.00
N PRO A 12 -22.30 6.88 -9.75
CA PRO A 12 -21.29 7.17 -8.74
C PRO A 12 -19.89 6.79 -9.23
N GLY A 13 -18.87 7.50 -8.78
CA GLY A 13 -17.49 7.15 -9.09
C GLY A 13 -17.13 5.76 -8.56
N LEU A 14 -16.29 5.04 -9.30
CA LEU A 14 -15.84 3.70 -8.93
C LEU A 14 -14.93 3.76 -7.69
N ILE A 15 -14.92 2.66 -6.93
CA ILE A 15 -14.05 2.46 -5.77
C ILE A 15 -13.12 1.30 -6.06
N ASN A 16 -11.80 1.54 -5.99
CA ASN A 16 -10.79 0.49 -6.10
C ASN A 16 -10.21 0.18 -4.71
N MET A 17 -10.47 -1.02 -4.21
CA MET A 17 -10.14 -1.42 -2.84
C MET A 17 -8.73 -1.99 -2.67
N HIS A 18 -7.94 -2.14 -3.75
CA HIS A 18 -6.59 -2.69 -3.68
C HIS A 18 -5.70 -2.11 -4.79
N VAL A 19 -4.86 -1.14 -4.43
CA VAL A 19 -3.95 -0.47 -5.37
C VAL A 19 -2.57 -0.32 -4.76
N HIS A 20 -1.53 -0.63 -5.54
CA HIS A 20 -0.16 -0.19 -5.32
C HIS A 20 0.13 0.88 -6.37
N PHE A 21 0.26 2.14 -5.96
CA PHE A 21 0.54 3.24 -6.90
C PHE A 21 1.95 3.13 -7.51
N CYS A 22 2.88 2.42 -6.85
CA CYS A 22 4.20 2.12 -7.39
C CYS A 22 4.17 1.04 -8.48
N GLY A 23 3.08 0.30 -8.63
CA GLY A 23 2.92 -0.74 -9.64
C GLY A 23 2.84 -0.18 -11.05
N SER A 24 3.71 -0.64 -11.95
CA SER A 24 3.72 -0.23 -13.36
C SER A 24 2.81 -1.11 -14.24
N GLY A 25 2.23 -2.19 -13.70
CA GLY A 25 1.56 -3.24 -14.46
C GLY A 25 2.49 -4.12 -15.31
N LYS A 26 3.80 -3.91 -15.22
CA LYS A 26 4.82 -4.70 -15.92
C LYS A 26 5.55 -5.61 -14.93
N PRO A 27 6.01 -6.80 -15.35
CA PRO A 27 6.85 -7.65 -14.52
C PRO A 27 8.11 -6.89 -14.07
N VAL A 28 8.44 -6.97 -12.79
CA VAL A 28 9.67 -6.42 -12.21
C VAL A 28 10.36 -7.49 -11.38
N SER A 29 11.69 -7.49 -11.39
CA SER A 29 12.47 -8.35 -10.51
C SER A 29 12.48 -7.78 -9.08
N ALA A 30 12.06 -8.56 -8.11
CA ALA A 30 12.00 -8.15 -6.71
C ALA A 30 13.41 -7.84 -6.13
N GLY A 31 14.44 -8.52 -6.59
CA GLY A 31 15.80 -8.40 -6.03
C GLY A 31 16.44 -7.02 -6.14
N ASP A 32 16.16 -6.29 -7.22
CA ASP A 32 16.75 -4.97 -7.46
C ASP A 32 15.94 -3.83 -6.83
N ALA A 33 14.65 -4.03 -6.61
CA ALA A 33 13.72 -2.99 -6.18
C ALA A 33 13.99 -2.51 -4.75
N GLY A 34 14.29 -3.41 -3.80
CA GLY A 34 14.60 -3.04 -2.42
C GLY A 34 15.90 -2.23 -2.30
N SER A 35 16.93 -2.59 -3.08
CA SER A 35 18.18 -1.84 -3.16
C SER A 35 17.97 -0.42 -3.73
N LEU A 36 17.13 -0.30 -4.75
CA LEU A 36 16.76 0.99 -5.33
C LEU A 36 16.02 1.87 -4.31
N MET A 37 15.07 1.30 -3.56
CA MET A 37 14.31 2.07 -2.55
C MET A 37 15.22 2.62 -1.46
N LYS A 38 16.22 1.86 -0.99
CA LYS A 38 17.23 2.37 -0.05
C LYS A 38 18.02 3.56 -0.61
N LYS A 39 18.37 3.54 -1.89
CA LYS A 39 19.06 4.67 -2.56
C LYS A 39 18.16 5.89 -2.73
N LEU A 40 16.85 5.67 -2.90
CA LEU A 40 15.84 6.72 -3.04
C LEU A 40 15.35 7.25 -1.68
N ASP A 41 15.76 6.68 -0.56
CA ASP A 41 15.38 7.16 0.76
C ASP A 41 16.20 8.40 1.18
N ASN A 42 15.99 9.46 0.43
CA ASN A 42 16.52 10.81 0.66
C ASN A 42 15.52 11.84 0.12
N PRO A 43 15.65 13.14 0.44
CA PRO A 43 14.66 14.14 0.04
C PRO A 43 14.37 14.20 -1.46
N VAL A 44 15.38 14.05 -2.31
CA VAL A 44 15.23 14.07 -3.77
C VAL A 44 14.54 12.81 -4.27
N GLY A 45 15.00 11.64 -3.83
CA GLY A 45 14.42 10.36 -4.20
C GLY A 45 12.96 10.22 -3.73
N ARG A 46 12.65 10.64 -2.51
CA ARG A 46 11.27 10.70 -2.00
C ARG A 46 10.39 11.63 -2.84
N ALA A 47 10.92 12.75 -3.35
CA ALA A 47 10.18 13.63 -4.25
C ALA A 47 9.91 12.96 -5.61
N ILE A 48 10.87 12.22 -6.16
CA ILE A 48 10.71 11.44 -7.40
C ILE A 48 9.64 10.36 -7.22
N VAL A 49 9.75 9.54 -6.17
CA VAL A 49 8.76 8.50 -5.87
C VAL A 49 7.36 9.11 -5.75
N ARG A 50 7.20 10.16 -4.97
CA ARG A 50 5.92 10.87 -4.83
C ARG A 50 5.38 11.40 -6.15
N HIS A 51 6.23 11.89 -7.05
CA HIS A 51 5.82 12.33 -8.39
C HIS A 51 5.24 11.17 -9.21
N ILE A 52 5.89 10.01 -9.18
CA ILE A 52 5.43 8.79 -9.87
C ILE A 52 4.08 8.34 -9.30
N LEU A 53 3.97 8.20 -7.98
CA LEU A 53 2.74 7.76 -7.33
C LEU A 53 1.57 8.72 -7.59
N LYS A 54 1.84 10.03 -7.63
CA LYS A 54 0.84 11.03 -8.00
C LYS A 54 0.31 10.80 -9.42
N GLY A 55 1.18 10.51 -10.38
CA GLY A 55 0.79 10.17 -11.75
C GLY A 55 -0.13 8.94 -11.81
N SER A 56 0.20 7.90 -11.05
CA SER A 56 -0.64 6.69 -10.94
C SER A 56 -2.01 7.01 -10.31
N ALA A 57 -2.07 7.83 -9.26
CA ALA A 57 -3.32 8.27 -8.65
C ALA A 57 -4.20 9.07 -9.63
N GLN A 58 -3.59 9.93 -10.45
CA GLN A 58 -4.31 10.66 -11.50
C GLN A 58 -4.87 9.74 -12.59
N GLN A 59 -4.15 8.68 -12.95
CA GLN A 59 -4.66 7.66 -13.89
C GLN A 59 -5.87 6.91 -13.33
N GLN A 60 -5.88 6.58 -12.02
CA GLN A 60 -7.05 6.01 -11.36
C GLN A 60 -8.26 6.95 -11.50
N LEU A 61 -8.10 8.23 -11.19
CA LEU A 61 -9.18 9.20 -11.32
C LEU A 61 -9.64 9.34 -12.78
N ALA A 62 -8.72 9.40 -13.73
CA ALA A 62 -9.05 9.50 -15.16
C ALA A 62 -9.82 8.29 -15.70
N SER A 63 -9.66 7.12 -15.07
CA SER A 63 -10.43 5.90 -15.38
C SER A 63 -11.81 5.82 -14.70
N GLY A 64 -12.20 6.88 -13.97
CA GLY A 64 -13.50 6.93 -13.27
C GLY A 64 -13.44 6.41 -11.82
N VAL A 65 -12.26 6.02 -11.32
CA VAL A 65 -12.06 5.60 -9.93
C VAL A 65 -11.88 6.84 -9.05
N THR A 66 -12.89 7.16 -8.25
CA THR A 66 -12.90 8.36 -7.40
C THR A 66 -12.47 8.11 -5.96
N THR A 67 -12.39 6.85 -5.54
CA THR A 67 -11.89 6.43 -4.24
C THR A 67 -10.98 5.21 -4.37
N VAL A 68 -9.85 5.24 -3.70
CA VAL A 68 -8.84 4.17 -3.71
C VAL A 68 -8.45 3.80 -2.30
N ARG A 69 -8.37 2.50 -2.00
CA ARG A 69 -7.65 1.99 -0.85
C ARG A 69 -6.29 1.47 -1.31
N GLY A 70 -5.23 2.13 -0.85
CA GLY A 70 -3.85 1.69 -1.05
C GLY A 70 -3.58 0.35 -0.38
N ALA A 71 -2.65 -0.40 -0.92
CA ALA A 71 -2.25 -1.71 -0.39
C ALA A 71 -0.76 -1.77 0.02
N GLY A 72 -0.14 -0.62 0.16
CA GLY A 72 1.27 -0.43 0.51
C GLY A 72 2.05 0.21 -0.63
N ASP A 73 2.77 1.27 -0.32
CA ASP A 73 3.63 1.98 -1.27
C ASP A 73 4.96 2.37 -0.61
N PRO A 74 6.04 2.53 -1.38
CA PRO A 74 7.36 2.81 -0.81
C PRO A 74 7.43 4.21 -0.19
N LEU A 75 8.26 4.34 0.86
CA LEU A 75 8.66 5.62 1.44
C LEU A 75 7.49 6.50 1.92
N LEU A 76 6.38 5.88 2.33
CA LEU A 76 5.14 6.56 2.73
C LEU A 76 4.58 7.50 1.62
N GLY A 77 4.86 7.15 0.38
CA GLY A 77 4.57 8.02 -0.75
C GLY A 77 3.08 8.19 -1.02
N ASP A 78 2.27 7.17 -0.75
CA ASP A 78 0.80 7.20 -0.84
C ASP A 78 0.19 8.19 0.17
N ILE A 79 0.68 8.21 1.42
CA ILE A 79 0.30 9.20 2.44
C ILE A 79 0.61 10.62 1.95
N ALA A 80 1.81 10.83 1.42
CA ALA A 80 2.22 12.14 0.92
C ALA A 80 1.37 12.60 -0.28
N VAL A 81 0.96 11.67 -1.16
CA VAL A 81 0.07 11.97 -2.30
C VAL A 81 -1.34 12.27 -1.80
N ARG A 82 -1.90 11.47 -0.87
CA ARG A 82 -3.18 11.74 -0.21
C ARG A 82 -3.21 13.15 0.38
N ASP A 83 -2.21 13.48 1.18
CA ASP A 83 -2.13 14.78 1.86
C ASP A 83 -2.01 15.95 0.88
N ALA A 84 -1.39 15.73 -0.27
CA ALA A 84 -1.33 16.75 -1.32
C ALA A 84 -2.69 16.95 -2.00
N ILE A 85 -3.44 15.86 -2.21
CA ILE A 85 -4.79 15.91 -2.79
C ILE A 85 -5.76 16.56 -1.81
N ASP A 86 -5.77 16.15 -0.55
CA ASP A 86 -6.66 16.68 0.49
C ASP A 86 -6.44 18.18 0.73
N ALA A 87 -5.19 18.64 0.59
CA ALA A 87 -4.83 20.04 0.69
C ALA A 87 -5.05 20.85 -0.62
N GLY A 88 -5.62 20.24 -1.67
CA GLY A 88 -5.85 20.89 -2.97
C GLY A 88 -4.58 21.20 -3.77
N ARG A 89 -3.42 20.66 -3.37
CA ARG A 89 -2.14 20.84 -4.09
C ARG A 89 -1.93 19.83 -5.24
N ALA A 90 -2.80 18.83 -5.32
CA ALA A 90 -2.80 17.85 -6.40
C ALA A 90 -4.25 17.44 -6.73
N VAL A 91 -4.47 16.96 -7.95
CA VAL A 91 -5.72 16.35 -8.38
C VAL A 91 -5.55 14.83 -8.33
N GLY A 92 -6.52 14.12 -7.77
CA GLY A 92 -6.55 12.67 -7.67
C GLY A 92 -7.81 12.17 -6.96
N PRO A 93 -7.96 10.85 -6.80
CA PRO A 93 -9.08 10.25 -6.06
C PRO A 93 -8.94 10.50 -4.55
N ARG A 94 -9.99 10.24 -3.79
CA ARG A 94 -9.86 10.04 -2.34
C ARG A 94 -8.98 8.81 -2.09
N ILE A 95 -7.99 8.94 -1.23
CA ILE A 95 -7.07 7.84 -0.92
C ILE A 95 -7.19 7.46 0.55
N VAL A 96 -7.41 6.15 0.80
CA VAL A 96 -7.22 5.52 2.11
C VAL A 96 -5.82 4.89 2.08
N ALA A 97 -4.88 5.51 2.77
CA ALA A 97 -3.46 5.23 2.64
C ALA A 97 -2.91 4.40 3.81
N PRO A 98 -2.36 3.19 3.58
CA PRO A 98 -1.66 2.42 4.60
C PRO A 98 -0.23 2.90 4.87
N GLY A 99 0.36 3.67 3.97
CA GLY A 99 1.80 3.88 3.96
C GLY A 99 2.55 2.65 3.45
N THR A 100 3.64 2.30 4.10
CA THR A 100 4.38 1.06 3.82
C THR A 100 3.73 -0.10 4.59
N GLY A 101 3.46 -1.22 3.92
CA GLY A 101 2.91 -2.41 4.58
C GLY A 101 3.91 -3.07 5.54
N ILE A 102 3.47 -4.09 6.27
CA ILE A 102 4.29 -4.88 7.20
C ILE A 102 4.37 -6.31 6.70
N THR A 103 5.58 -6.84 6.62
CA THR A 103 5.90 -8.21 6.21
C THR A 103 6.98 -8.80 7.12
N VAL A 104 7.45 -10.01 6.79
CA VAL A 104 8.52 -10.72 7.51
C VAL A 104 9.72 -10.92 6.58
N PRO A 105 10.88 -11.38 7.08
CA PRO A 105 12.00 -11.75 6.22
C PRO A 105 11.59 -12.76 5.14
N GLY A 106 11.89 -12.46 3.88
CA GLY A 106 11.47 -13.26 2.71
C GLY A 106 9.96 -13.24 2.42
N GLY A 107 9.20 -12.35 3.06
CA GLY A 107 7.78 -12.17 2.80
C GLY A 107 7.51 -11.23 1.64
N HIS A 108 6.25 -11.20 1.19
CA HIS A 108 5.81 -10.45 0.03
C HIS A 108 6.10 -8.94 0.16
N GLY A 109 6.70 -8.37 -0.88
CA GLY A 109 7.02 -6.94 -0.98
C GLY A 109 8.11 -6.43 -0.06
N ALA A 110 8.87 -7.34 0.60
CA ALA A 110 9.92 -7.00 1.56
C ALA A 110 10.94 -6.00 0.99
N GLY A 111 11.10 -4.86 1.68
CA GLY A 111 12.04 -3.81 1.31
C GLY A 111 11.63 -2.94 0.11
N LEU A 112 10.54 -3.24 -0.57
CA LEU A 112 9.98 -2.41 -1.64
C LEU A 112 8.80 -1.56 -1.13
N PHE A 113 7.68 -2.20 -0.84
CA PHE A 113 6.45 -1.56 -0.35
C PHE A 113 6.00 -2.12 1.02
N ALA A 114 6.85 -2.95 1.65
CA ALA A 114 6.62 -3.48 2.98
C ALA A 114 7.89 -3.41 3.86
N GLN A 115 7.70 -3.00 5.10
CA GLN A 115 8.72 -3.05 6.15
C GLN A 115 8.80 -4.47 6.72
N ILE A 116 10.00 -4.88 7.09
CA ILE A 116 10.24 -6.20 7.67
C ILE A 116 10.11 -6.12 9.18
N ALA A 117 9.25 -6.96 9.77
CA ALA A 117 9.15 -7.21 11.19
C ALA A 117 9.58 -8.65 11.48
N THR A 118 10.53 -8.83 12.40
CA THR A 118 11.05 -10.15 12.79
C THR A 118 10.43 -10.64 14.09
N THR A 119 9.87 -9.74 14.88
CA THR A 119 9.23 -10.04 16.17
C THR A 119 7.86 -9.35 16.30
N PRO A 120 7.01 -9.84 17.22
CA PRO A 120 5.75 -9.17 17.57
C PRO A 120 5.95 -7.71 18.00
N GLU A 121 7.00 -7.42 18.76
CA GLU A 121 7.31 -6.08 19.26
C GLU A 121 7.69 -5.12 18.13
N GLU A 122 8.45 -5.60 17.15
CA GLU A 122 8.79 -4.82 15.95
C GLU A 122 7.55 -4.53 15.12
N ALA A 123 6.67 -5.52 14.93
CA ALA A 123 5.42 -5.33 14.21
C ALA A 123 4.53 -4.26 14.88
N ALA A 124 4.36 -4.35 16.21
CA ALA A 124 3.63 -3.35 16.98
C ALA A 124 4.29 -1.95 16.91
N ALA A 125 5.62 -1.88 16.93
CA ALA A 125 6.35 -0.62 16.79
C ALA A 125 6.14 0.01 15.41
N GLN A 126 6.17 -0.78 14.34
CA GLN A 126 5.89 -0.32 12.97
C GLN A 126 4.45 0.19 12.82
N VAL A 127 3.48 -0.45 13.45
CA VAL A 127 2.09 0.04 13.49
C VAL A 127 2.01 1.42 14.15
N ARG A 128 2.71 1.63 15.29
CA ARG A 128 2.74 2.95 15.96
C ARG A 128 3.40 4.01 15.09
N ASP A 129 4.47 3.66 14.37
CA ASP A 129 5.14 4.56 13.43
C ASP A 129 4.21 4.96 12.27
N LEU A 130 3.53 4.00 11.66
CA LEU A 130 2.55 4.26 10.60
C LEU A 130 1.40 5.15 11.11
N PHE A 131 0.91 4.92 12.32
CA PHE A 131 -0.10 5.78 12.95
C PHE A 131 0.40 7.21 13.15
N ALA A 132 1.64 7.39 13.63
CA ALA A 132 2.27 8.71 13.77
C ALA A 132 2.41 9.43 12.42
N HIS A 133 2.59 8.69 11.33
CA HIS A 133 2.59 9.20 9.96
C HIS A 133 1.18 9.32 9.36
N ARG A 134 0.13 9.12 10.16
CA ARG A 134 -1.28 9.26 9.78
C ARG A 134 -1.74 8.26 8.71
N ALA A 135 -1.30 7.01 8.80
CA ALA A 135 -1.90 5.94 8.03
C ALA A 135 -3.39 5.79 8.38
N ASP A 136 -4.22 5.50 7.39
CA ASP A 136 -5.67 5.31 7.56
C ASP A 136 -6.03 3.84 7.84
N VAL A 137 -5.14 2.92 7.50
CA VAL A 137 -5.30 1.47 7.61
C VAL A 137 -3.92 0.82 7.74
N ILE A 138 -3.83 -0.31 8.41
CA ILE A 138 -2.60 -1.12 8.44
C ILE A 138 -2.69 -2.21 7.39
N LYS A 139 -1.63 -2.39 6.60
CA LYS A 139 -1.50 -3.48 5.63
C LYS A 139 -0.49 -4.51 6.11
N LEU A 140 -0.92 -5.77 6.21
CA LEU A 140 -0.07 -6.93 6.47
C LEU A 140 0.10 -7.77 5.21
N PHE A 141 1.26 -8.42 5.07
CA PHE A 141 1.52 -9.44 4.07
C PHE A 141 1.79 -10.76 4.79
N VAL A 142 0.76 -11.61 4.86
CA VAL A 142 0.75 -12.82 5.69
C VAL A 142 1.33 -14.01 4.92
N THR A 143 0.97 -14.16 3.65
CA THR A 143 1.54 -15.18 2.76
C THR A 143 2.56 -14.58 1.79
N GLY A 144 3.30 -15.44 1.10
CA GLY A 144 4.01 -15.05 -0.13
C GLY A 144 3.03 -14.57 -1.20
N GLY A 145 3.53 -13.94 -2.24
CA GLY A 145 2.75 -13.44 -3.36
C GLY A 145 3.40 -13.79 -4.70
N VAL A 146 2.64 -13.62 -5.78
CA VAL A 146 3.12 -13.93 -7.15
C VAL A 146 4.39 -13.13 -7.50
N PHE A 147 4.52 -11.93 -6.97
CA PHE A 147 5.64 -11.04 -7.24
C PHE A 147 7.00 -11.57 -6.73
N ASP A 148 6.98 -12.32 -5.61
CA ASP A 148 8.18 -12.83 -4.94
C ASP A 148 8.36 -14.35 -5.13
N ALA A 149 7.45 -14.99 -5.88
CA ALA A 149 7.44 -16.43 -6.04
C ALA A 149 8.56 -16.88 -6.99
N GLU A 150 9.39 -17.82 -6.54
CA GLU A 150 10.39 -18.52 -7.37
C GLU A 150 9.83 -19.83 -7.93
N LYS A 151 8.78 -20.38 -7.32
CA LYS A 151 8.17 -21.68 -7.67
C LYS A 151 6.66 -21.63 -7.66
N VAL A 152 6.04 -22.53 -8.42
CA VAL A 152 4.59 -22.75 -8.39
C VAL A 152 4.15 -23.15 -6.98
N GLY A 153 3.10 -22.48 -6.47
CA GLY A 153 2.55 -22.72 -5.14
C GLY A 153 3.14 -21.84 -4.02
N GLU A 154 4.24 -21.14 -4.26
CA GLU A 154 4.81 -20.22 -3.26
C GLU A 154 3.93 -19.03 -2.89
N PRO A 155 3.11 -18.45 -3.78
CA PRO A 155 2.25 -17.32 -3.40
C PRO A 155 1.37 -17.60 -2.19
N GLY A 156 0.90 -18.85 -2.00
CA GLY A 156 0.07 -19.23 -0.86
C GLY A 156 0.84 -19.63 0.40
N VAL A 157 2.17 -19.70 0.39
CA VAL A 157 2.95 -20.14 1.56
C VAL A 157 2.84 -19.15 2.69
N LEU A 158 2.43 -19.64 3.87
CA LEU A 158 2.39 -18.84 5.10
C LEU A 158 3.80 -18.38 5.46
N ARG A 159 3.99 -17.06 5.56
CA ARG A 159 5.28 -16.44 5.88
C ARG A 159 5.25 -15.75 7.25
N MET A 160 4.20 -15.01 7.55
CA MET A 160 4.07 -14.29 8.81
C MET A 160 3.51 -15.22 9.89
N SER A 161 4.20 -15.30 11.03
CA SER A 161 3.70 -16.08 12.16
C SER A 161 2.45 -15.45 12.78
N TYR A 162 1.63 -16.27 13.42
CA TYR A 162 0.45 -15.81 14.16
C TYR A 162 0.78 -14.69 15.16
N ASP A 163 1.85 -14.86 15.93
CA ASP A 163 2.21 -13.90 17.00
C ASP A 163 2.55 -12.52 16.44
N VAL A 164 3.28 -12.45 15.30
CA VAL A 164 3.60 -11.20 14.61
C VAL A 164 2.34 -10.53 14.06
N ALA A 165 1.48 -11.31 13.41
CA ALA A 165 0.21 -10.81 12.88
C ALA A 165 -0.72 -10.32 14.02
N ALA A 166 -0.87 -11.12 15.09
CA ALA A 166 -1.70 -10.79 16.23
C ALA A 166 -1.24 -9.51 16.94
N ALA A 167 0.07 -9.32 17.13
CA ALA A 167 0.62 -8.13 17.74
C ALA A 167 0.36 -6.88 16.89
N ALA A 168 0.54 -6.97 15.57
CA ALA A 168 0.22 -5.89 14.65
C ALA A 168 -1.27 -5.52 14.69
N CYS A 169 -2.16 -6.53 14.63
CA CYS A 169 -3.60 -6.34 14.71
C CYS A 169 -4.03 -5.72 16.04
N ALA A 170 -3.54 -6.24 17.17
CA ALA A 170 -3.86 -5.72 18.48
C ALA A 170 -3.45 -4.26 18.64
N GLN A 171 -2.24 -3.92 18.19
CA GLN A 171 -1.75 -2.54 18.24
C GLN A 171 -2.55 -1.61 17.32
N ALA A 172 -2.90 -2.07 16.11
CA ALA A 172 -3.73 -1.30 15.18
C ALA A 172 -5.11 -0.99 15.79
N HIS A 173 -5.78 -2.01 16.34
CA HIS A 173 -7.10 -1.87 16.96
C HIS A 173 -7.06 -0.96 18.20
N GLN A 174 -6.01 -1.02 19.02
CA GLN A 174 -5.80 -0.10 20.14
C GLN A 174 -5.72 1.37 19.69
N LEU A 175 -5.20 1.60 18.48
CA LEU A 175 -5.09 2.93 17.87
C LEU A 175 -6.31 3.31 17.01
N GLY A 176 -7.33 2.46 16.95
CA GLY A 176 -8.54 2.67 16.17
C GLY A 176 -8.35 2.47 14.65
N LEU A 177 -7.26 1.83 14.22
CA LEU A 177 -6.98 1.57 12.81
C LEU A 177 -7.53 0.22 12.38
N PRO A 178 -8.21 0.13 11.22
CA PRO A 178 -8.53 -1.15 10.59
C PRO A 178 -7.28 -1.81 10.02
N VAL A 179 -7.35 -3.12 9.85
CA VAL A 179 -6.27 -3.93 9.24
C VAL A 179 -6.78 -4.59 7.96
N MET A 180 -5.93 -4.64 6.95
CA MET A 180 -6.12 -5.43 5.74
C MET A 180 -4.91 -6.35 5.53
N ALA A 181 -5.14 -7.55 4.98
CA ALA A 181 -4.10 -8.53 4.75
C ALA A 181 -4.02 -8.97 3.28
N HIS A 182 -2.81 -9.25 2.83
CA HIS A 182 -2.54 -10.06 1.65
C HIS A 182 -2.47 -11.52 2.10
N VAL A 183 -3.36 -12.33 1.58
CA VAL A 183 -3.48 -13.76 1.90
C VAL A 183 -3.92 -14.51 0.65
N GLU A 184 -3.14 -15.50 0.22
CA GLU A 184 -3.40 -16.30 -1.00
C GLU A 184 -3.62 -17.80 -0.69
N SER A 185 -3.86 -18.15 0.59
CA SER A 185 -4.18 -19.52 0.99
C SER A 185 -5.14 -19.56 2.16
N SER A 186 -5.78 -20.72 2.36
CA SER A 186 -6.66 -20.98 3.52
C SER A 186 -5.89 -21.10 4.84
N GLU A 187 -4.58 -21.35 4.79
CA GLU A 187 -3.72 -21.41 5.96
C GLU A 187 -3.42 -20.02 6.53
N GLY A 188 -3.24 -19.04 5.66
CA GLY A 188 -3.04 -17.63 6.07
C GLY A 188 -4.34 -16.97 6.48
#